data_25c4be545297e2b13de611673be7faa7
#
_entry.id   25c4be545297e2b13de611673be7faa7
#
_cell.length_a   1.000
_cell.length_b   1.000
_cell.length_c   1.000
_cell.angle_alpha   90.00
_cell.angle_beta   90.00
_cell.angle_gamma   90.00
#
_symmetry.space_group_name_H-M   'P 1'
#
loop_
_entity.id
_entity.type
_entity.pdbx_description
1 polymer ?
#
loop_
_entity_poly.entity_id
_entity_poly.type
_entity_poly.pdbx_seq_one_letter_code
_entity_poly.pdbx_strand_id
1 'polypeptide(L)'
;MTSEAQSVWVVDKPSIATTLTDAATGLHMANAAQAITLTDTVAYTNLKPGKIYTLTGILMDKESASQVLDAAGKPVSASVEFTPQAASGTQAVEFTFDASGLAGKTIVAFETLTCEGRELAVHADIADEAQAVGVPRVGTTLATADGAHSVMGTSPIDLVDTVAYENVTVGKTYRVVGTLHDAKSGEAYQDAAGKPLEACMEFTADKSDGSVDVTFKEVSGIQAGQAVAFEELYVKAGDGEGDDAWKLVASHCDLADANQTVSFNTPNLRTTLTEKETGLHETALADKVTLVDVVEYDGLEAGKTYHLEGKLVNKQTGKVLKDGKGKQLTASGDFTASAAKGRVNVTFTFDASLLSGKEVVAFESVLFNGREVAVHANIGDAAQTVSFVDIRTTAQDPADGDHEAVALANMQLVDRVEMRGLIPGTSYTIVTELIVADTHETVIASSTSFVPTKSATTLDVTATFDGSGLAGKKLVFLEKLQRDGKTIAQHRDYDDAGQTVTLVTPPPVPTTPGEDLPQTGQGLMWACLVGVGGICMLAGLVLVLKKRGNGQDGVPRIAYADVSHGARAACGDEAQTGDQPAQQVPRIRPKSTSRASLRTRRHV
;
A
#
# COMPACT_ATOMS: atom_id res chain seq x y z
N MET A 1 57.89 -65.37 61.09
CA MET A 1 56.44 -65.07 60.83
C MET A 1 56.32 -63.59 60.67
N THR A 2 56.33 -63.15 59.44
CA THR A 2 56.04 -61.78 59.10
C THR A 2 54.50 -61.61 59.07
N SER A 3 53.99 -60.82 60.02
CA SER A 3 52.56 -60.59 60.17
C SER A 3 52.04 -59.74 58.98
N GLU A 4 51.22 -60.32 58.07
CA GLU A 4 50.51 -59.58 56.99
C GLU A 4 49.61 -58.46 57.50
N ALA A 5 49.34 -58.41 58.81
CA ALA A 5 48.48 -57.39 59.46
C ALA A 5 49.16 -56.02 59.64
N GLN A 6 50.45 -55.87 59.30
CA GLN A 6 51.18 -54.60 59.42
C GLN A 6 51.65 -54.01 58.07
N SER A 7 51.20 -54.58 56.92
CA SER A 7 51.54 -54.07 55.60
C SER A 7 50.51 -53.03 55.17
N VAL A 8 50.92 -51.79 55.06
CA VAL A 8 50.14 -50.72 54.43
C VAL A 8 50.56 -50.65 52.97
N TRP A 9 49.67 -50.99 52.08
CA TRP A 9 49.87 -50.74 50.66
C TRP A 9 49.70 -49.26 50.40
N VAL A 10 50.75 -48.58 49.98
CA VAL A 10 50.69 -47.22 49.45
C VAL A 10 50.25 -47.36 47.98
N VAL A 11 49.04 -47.17 47.74
CA VAL A 11 48.50 -47.04 46.37
C VAL A 11 48.61 -45.62 45.92
N ASP A 12 48.85 -45.37 44.62
CA ASP A 12 48.86 -44.06 44.05
C ASP A 12 47.47 -43.38 44.27
N LYS A 13 47.47 -42.06 44.48
CA LYS A 13 46.28 -41.30 44.73
C LYS A 13 45.35 -41.43 43.50
N PRO A 14 44.04 -41.61 43.68
CA PRO A 14 43.06 -41.48 42.60
C PRO A 14 43.22 -40.18 41.87
N SER A 15 43.11 -40.21 40.54
CA SER A 15 43.08 -39.00 39.69
C SER A 15 41.96 -39.08 38.62
N ILE A 16 41.51 -37.95 38.20
CA ILE A 16 40.53 -37.77 37.10
C ILE A 16 41.07 -36.77 36.10
N ALA A 17 40.75 -36.97 34.82
CA ALA A 17 40.92 -36.06 33.71
C ALA A 17 39.67 -36.13 32.85
N THR A 18 39.22 -35.03 32.27
CA THR A 18 37.92 -34.97 31.65
C THR A 18 37.96 -34.37 30.25
N THR A 19 36.93 -34.66 29.46
CA THR A 19 36.74 -34.11 28.12
C THR A 19 35.27 -33.82 27.92
N LEU A 20 34.90 -32.53 27.83
CA LEU A 20 33.53 -32.06 27.64
C LEU A 20 33.23 -31.91 26.16
N THR A 21 32.12 -32.48 25.69
CA THR A 21 31.63 -32.34 24.32
C THR A 21 30.12 -32.16 24.28
N ASP A 22 29.61 -31.58 23.21
CA ASP A 22 28.17 -31.60 22.90
C ASP A 22 27.77 -33.01 22.44
N ALA A 23 26.75 -33.58 23.08
CA ALA A 23 26.33 -34.97 22.82
C ALA A 23 25.76 -35.16 21.38
N ALA A 24 25.17 -34.10 20.78
CA ALA A 24 24.60 -34.17 19.45
C ALA A 24 25.67 -34.17 18.35
N THR A 25 26.75 -33.45 18.56
CA THR A 25 27.77 -33.22 17.52
C THR A 25 29.08 -33.94 17.81
N GLY A 26 29.38 -34.26 19.08
CA GLY A 26 30.64 -34.74 19.54
C GLY A 26 31.77 -33.70 19.53
N LEU A 27 31.45 -32.43 19.38
CA LEU A 27 32.39 -31.32 19.27
C LEU A 27 32.51 -30.53 20.58
N HIS A 28 33.59 -29.75 20.70
CA HIS A 28 33.76 -28.72 21.74
C HIS A 28 32.98 -27.43 21.40
N MET A 29 31.89 -27.56 20.67
CA MET A 29 30.95 -26.50 20.31
C MET A 29 29.54 -27.01 20.40
N ALA A 30 28.61 -26.16 20.93
CA ALA A 30 27.20 -26.46 21.04
C ALA A 30 26.34 -25.26 20.53
N ASN A 31 25.16 -25.56 20.00
CA ASN A 31 24.19 -24.52 19.65
C ASN A 31 23.45 -24.04 20.92
N ALA A 32 23.17 -22.73 21.02
CA ALA A 32 22.34 -22.14 22.07
C ALA A 32 20.86 -22.52 21.85
N ALA A 33 20.41 -23.64 22.45
CA ALA A 33 19.05 -24.13 22.31
C ALA A 33 18.41 -24.42 23.68
N GLN A 34 17.06 -24.51 23.69
CA GLN A 34 16.27 -24.73 24.92
C GLN A 34 16.56 -26.06 25.62
N ALA A 35 17.12 -27.04 24.91
CA ALA A 35 17.49 -28.31 25.49
C ALA A 35 18.72 -28.83 24.76
N ILE A 36 19.89 -28.72 25.41
CA ILE A 36 21.13 -29.35 24.95
C ILE A 36 21.61 -30.35 25.99
N THR A 37 22.39 -31.30 25.56
CA THR A 37 23.11 -32.23 26.45
C THR A 37 24.60 -32.13 26.19
N LEU A 38 25.35 -31.73 27.20
CA LEU A 38 26.81 -31.83 27.19
C LEU A 38 27.21 -33.11 27.91
N THR A 39 28.15 -33.86 27.32
CA THR A 39 28.71 -35.08 27.90
C THR A 39 30.15 -34.83 28.31
N ASP A 40 30.43 -34.92 29.60
CA ASP A 40 31.76 -34.93 30.10
C ASP A 40 32.26 -36.39 30.30
N THR A 41 33.25 -36.76 29.52
CA THR A 41 33.90 -38.10 29.64
C THR A 41 35.05 -38.03 30.62
N VAL A 42 34.77 -38.50 31.84
CA VAL A 42 35.75 -38.50 32.94
C VAL A 42 36.62 -39.78 32.90
N ALA A 43 37.89 -39.65 32.57
CA ALA A 43 38.87 -40.71 32.69
C ALA A 43 39.38 -40.79 34.12
N TYR A 44 39.30 -41.93 34.76
CA TYR A 44 39.78 -42.14 36.12
C TYR A 44 40.94 -43.15 36.20
N THR A 45 41.78 -42.96 37.19
CA THR A 45 42.90 -43.93 37.52
C THR A 45 42.97 -44.21 39.02
N ASN A 46 43.57 -45.34 39.36
CA ASN A 46 43.82 -45.79 40.71
C ASN A 46 42.60 -45.98 41.60
N LEU A 47 41.45 -46.29 40.98
CA LEU A 47 40.20 -46.63 41.72
C LEU A 47 40.23 -48.09 42.12
N LYS A 48 39.60 -48.45 43.24
CA LYS A 48 39.43 -49.82 43.69
C LYS A 48 38.19 -50.45 42.98
N PRO A 49 38.39 -51.51 42.15
CA PRO A 49 37.25 -52.17 41.51
C PRO A 49 36.23 -52.69 42.53
N GLY A 50 34.97 -52.65 42.17
CA GLY A 50 33.88 -53.15 43.02
C GLY A 50 33.42 -52.18 44.14
N LYS A 51 34.05 -51.03 44.31
CA LYS A 51 33.59 -49.96 45.21
C LYS A 51 32.66 -48.98 44.44
N ILE A 52 31.68 -48.40 45.14
CA ILE A 52 30.82 -47.38 44.59
C ILE A 52 31.50 -46.03 44.73
N TYR A 53 31.55 -45.29 43.64
CA TYR A 53 32.06 -43.93 43.57
C TYR A 53 30.95 -43.01 43.02
N THR A 54 31.02 -41.74 43.38
CA THR A 54 30.14 -40.71 42.85
C THR A 54 30.99 -39.64 42.15
N LEU A 55 30.71 -39.38 40.87
CA LEU A 55 31.16 -38.21 40.15
C LEU A 55 30.10 -37.14 40.22
N THR A 56 30.49 -35.93 40.58
CA THR A 56 29.62 -34.75 40.57
C THR A 56 30.26 -33.67 39.72
N GLY A 57 29.55 -33.25 38.68
CA GLY A 57 29.97 -32.19 37.77
C GLY A 57 29.16 -30.92 37.94
N ILE A 58 29.80 -29.78 37.77
CA ILE A 58 29.18 -28.45 37.66
C ILE A 58 29.70 -27.76 36.41
N LEU A 59 28.84 -26.95 35.76
CA LEU A 59 29.26 -26.16 34.63
C LEU A 59 29.56 -24.72 35.05
N MET A 60 30.69 -24.19 34.55
CA MET A 60 31.20 -22.84 34.85
C MET A 60 31.26 -22.00 33.59
N ASP A 61 30.86 -20.73 33.66
CA ASP A 61 31.12 -19.74 32.61
C ASP A 61 32.61 -19.33 32.68
N LYS A 62 33.35 -19.55 31.62
CA LYS A 62 34.80 -19.33 31.56
C LYS A 62 35.18 -17.87 31.84
N GLU A 63 34.41 -16.91 31.33
CA GLU A 63 34.72 -15.49 31.46
C GLU A 63 34.46 -14.94 32.86
N SER A 64 33.30 -15.25 33.43
CA SER A 64 32.91 -14.76 34.75
C SER A 64 33.41 -15.61 35.91
N ALA A 65 33.96 -16.82 35.61
CA ALA A 65 34.30 -17.83 36.58
C ALA A 65 33.16 -18.12 37.60
N SER A 66 31.93 -17.97 37.16
CA SER A 66 30.74 -18.27 37.98
C SER A 66 30.02 -19.51 37.44
N GLN A 67 29.24 -20.18 38.30
CA GLN A 67 28.46 -21.34 37.88
C GLN A 67 27.40 -20.95 36.87
N VAL A 68 27.27 -21.75 35.81
CA VAL A 68 26.21 -21.59 34.79
C VAL A 68 24.87 -21.85 35.45
N LEU A 69 23.93 -20.94 35.18
CA LEU A 69 22.54 -21.06 35.60
C LEU A 69 21.66 -21.45 34.42
N ASP A 70 20.69 -22.33 34.65
CA ASP A 70 19.64 -22.60 33.66
C ASP A 70 18.66 -21.41 33.54
N ALA A 71 17.72 -21.50 32.61
CA ALA A 71 16.70 -20.42 32.37
C ALA A 71 15.85 -20.14 33.63
N ALA A 72 15.75 -21.05 34.60
CA ALA A 72 15.07 -20.86 35.87
C ALA A 72 15.98 -20.25 36.96
N GLY A 73 17.23 -19.94 36.63
CA GLY A 73 18.24 -19.42 37.57
C GLY A 73 18.81 -20.46 38.52
N LYS A 74 18.66 -21.76 38.23
CA LYS A 74 19.20 -22.84 39.01
C LYS A 74 20.59 -23.23 38.49
N PRO A 75 21.58 -23.45 39.36
CA PRO A 75 22.91 -23.94 38.96
C PRO A 75 22.85 -25.26 38.19
N VAL A 76 23.51 -25.30 37.03
CA VAL A 76 23.59 -26.52 36.22
C VAL A 76 24.62 -27.46 36.83
N SER A 77 24.16 -28.64 37.23
CA SER A 77 25.00 -29.70 37.83
C SER A 77 24.45 -31.08 37.48
N ALA A 78 25.30 -32.06 37.45
CA ALA A 78 24.95 -33.48 37.26
C ALA A 78 25.75 -34.37 38.21
N SER A 79 25.22 -35.55 38.53
CA SER A 79 25.89 -36.52 39.35
C SER A 79 25.60 -37.94 38.91
N VAL A 80 26.58 -38.80 38.92
CA VAL A 80 26.45 -40.21 38.55
C VAL A 80 27.18 -41.10 39.56
N GLU A 81 26.52 -42.14 40.04
CA GLU A 81 27.14 -43.22 40.82
C GLU A 81 27.57 -44.34 39.88
N PHE A 82 28.80 -44.86 40.12
CA PHE A 82 29.33 -45.95 39.29
C PHE A 82 30.19 -46.89 40.10
N THR A 83 30.34 -48.10 39.60
CA THR A 83 31.20 -49.13 40.18
C THR A 83 32.23 -49.55 39.13
N PRO A 84 33.49 -49.10 39.23
CA PRO A 84 34.54 -49.44 38.27
C PRO A 84 34.81 -50.93 38.27
N GLN A 85 35.00 -51.52 37.08
CA GLN A 85 35.41 -52.92 36.90
C GLN A 85 36.90 -53.07 36.88
N ALA A 86 37.65 -52.00 36.63
CA ALA A 86 39.09 -51.89 36.61
C ALA A 86 39.59 -50.67 37.38
N ALA A 87 40.83 -50.61 37.77
CA ALA A 87 41.45 -49.48 38.49
C ALA A 87 41.49 -48.21 37.62
N SER A 88 41.45 -48.35 36.30
CA SER A 88 41.40 -47.26 35.34
C SER A 88 40.26 -47.47 34.30
N GLY A 89 39.64 -46.42 33.84
CA GLY A 89 38.56 -46.48 32.88
C GLY A 89 37.97 -45.08 32.65
N THR A 90 36.77 -45.04 32.06
CA THR A 90 36.03 -43.81 31.82
C THR A 90 34.59 -43.89 32.34
N GLN A 91 34.01 -42.78 32.75
CA GLN A 91 32.63 -42.63 33.13
C GLN A 91 32.09 -41.32 32.55
N ALA A 92 30.94 -41.35 31.90
CA ALA A 92 30.29 -40.14 31.41
C ALA A 92 29.44 -39.49 32.50
N VAL A 93 29.46 -38.15 32.51
CA VAL A 93 28.54 -37.27 33.27
C VAL A 93 27.78 -36.43 32.25
N GLU A 94 26.46 -36.48 32.26
CA GLU A 94 25.62 -35.78 31.27
C GLU A 94 24.90 -34.62 31.92
N PHE A 95 25.00 -33.44 31.29
CA PHE A 95 24.31 -32.21 31.69
C PHE A 95 23.27 -31.88 30.64
N THR A 96 21.98 -31.96 30.99
CA THR A 96 20.87 -31.55 30.12
C THR A 96 20.23 -30.30 30.69
N PHE A 97 20.22 -29.22 29.91
CA PHE A 97 19.75 -27.90 30.38
C PHE A 97 19.37 -26.98 29.23
N ASP A 98 18.72 -25.86 29.54
CA ASP A 98 18.42 -24.77 28.61
C ASP A 98 19.65 -23.86 28.46
N ALA A 99 20.23 -23.86 27.27
CA ALA A 99 21.40 -23.05 26.91
C ALA A 99 21.04 -21.80 26.07
N SER A 100 19.78 -21.49 25.88
CA SER A 100 19.34 -20.39 25.00
C SER A 100 19.93 -19.02 25.42
N GLY A 101 20.22 -18.80 26.69
CA GLY A 101 20.85 -17.59 27.23
C GLY A 101 22.39 -17.59 27.18
N LEU A 102 23.05 -18.62 26.62
CA LEU A 102 24.50 -18.81 26.68
C LEU A 102 25.21 -18.52 25.34
N ALA A 103 24.52 -18.05 24.33
CA ALA A 103 25.12 -17.64 23.05
C ALA A 103 26.27 -16.64 23.27
N GLY A 104 27.41 -16.87 22.67
CA GLY A 104 28.65 -16.11 22.84
C GLY A 104 29.49 -16.53 24.06
N LYS A 105 29.08 -17.52 24.87
CA LYS A 105 29.75 -17.98 26.08
C LYS A 105 30.60 -19.22 25.85
N THR A 106 31.62 -19.41 26.70
CA THR A 106 32.37 -20.66 26.80
C THR A 106 32.10 -21.29 28.17
N ILE A 107 31.69 -22.55 28.15
CA ILE A 107 31.31 -23.34 29.32
C ILE A 107 32.43 -24.32 29.62
N VAL A 108 32.81 -24.46 30.88
CA VAL A 108 33.85 -25.40 31.36
C VAL A 108 33.26 -26.32 32.43
N ALA A 109 33.45 -27.63 32.33
CA ALA A 109 33.03 -28.57 33.34
C ALA A 109 34.08 -28.69 34.46
N PHE A 110 33.62 -28.71 35.70
CA PHE A 110 34.44 -29.02 36.88
C PHE A 110 33.91 -30.30 37.50
N GLU A 111 34.78 -31.27 37.76
CA GLU A 111 34.41 -32.58 38.25
C GLU A 111 35.03 -32.90 39.61
N THR A 112 34.21 -33.50 40.48
CA THR A 112 34.64 -34.00 41.80
C THR A 112 34.31 -35.47 41.93
N LEU A 113 35.30 -36.29 42.24
CA LEU A 113 35.15 -37.70 42.52
C LEU A 113 35.11 -37.94 44.03
N THR A 114 34.07 -38.61 44.49
CA THR A 114 33.93 -38.98 45.92
C THR A 114 33.72 -40.48 46.11
N CYS A 115 34.05 -40.98 47.29
CA CYS A 115 33.71 -42.33 47.73
C CYS A 115 33.28 -42.27 49.20
N GLU A 116 32.13 -42.83 49.54
CA GLU A 116 31.57 -42.80 50.91
C GLU A 116 31.53 -41.38 51.49
N GLY A 117 31.21 -40.38 50.63
CA GLY A 117 31.11 -38.95 50.99
C GLY A 117 32.48 -38.24 51.16
N ARG A 118 33.59 -38.93 50.93
CA ARG A 118 34.93 -38.33 50.97
C ARG A 118 35.43 -37.98 49.59
N GLU A 119 35.90 -36.75 49.39
CA GLU A 119 36.57 -36.30 48.16
C GLU A 119 37.90 -37.05 47.96
N LEU A 120 38.08 -37.57 46.76
CA LEU A 120 39.29 -38.34 46.37
C LEU A 120 40.09 -37.59 45.30
N ALA A 121 39.43 -36.98 44.32
CA ALA A 121 40.07 -36.22 43.26
C ALA A 121 39.13 -35.12 42.79
N VAL A 122 39.69 -34.02 42.30
CA VAL A 122 38.99 -32.90 41.69
C VAL A 122 39.72 -32.54 40.41
N HIS A 123 38.96 -32.25 39.36
CA HIS A 123 39.44 -31.59 38.16
C HIS A 123 38.62 -30.30 37.98
N ALA A 124 39.24 -29.14 38.28
CA ALA A 124 38.59 -27.83 38.32
C ALA A 124 39.57 -26.77 37.79
N ASP A 125 39.92 -26.88 36.51
CA ASP A 125 40.78 -25.92 35.81
C ASP A 125 39.94 -25.14 34.76
N ILE A 126 39.63 -23.88 35.06
CA ILE A 126 38.85 -23.00 34.16
C ILE A 126 39.55 -22.73 32.83
N ALA A 127 40.86 -22.97 32.75
CA ALA A 127 41.66 -22.76 31.55
C ALA A 127 41.83 -24.04 30.70
N ASP A 128 41.38 -25.19 31.17
CA ASP A 128 41.50 -26.46 30.43
C ASP A 128 40.58 -26.47 29.21
N GLU A 129 41.19 -26.52 28.03
CA GLU A 129 40.46 -26.51 26.75
C GLU A 129 39.77 -27.83 26.45
N ALA A 130 40.23 -28.95 26.99
CA ALA A 130 39.57 -30.24 26.85
C ALA A 130 38.23 -30.28 27.61
N GLN A 131 38.10 -29.48 28.67
CA GLN A 131 36.85 -29.30 29.43
C GLN A 131 35.95 -28.16 28.93
N ALA A 132 36.35 -27.46 27.88
CA ALA A 132 35.63 -26.28 27.41
C ALA A 132 34.77 -26.59 26.20
N VAL A 133 33.51 -26.08 26.21
CA VAL A 133 32.60 -26.06 25.06
C VAL A 133 32.23 -24.62 24.79
N GLY A 134 32.54 -24.13 23.59
CA GLY A 134 32.08 -22.85 23.09
C GLY A 134 30.62 -22.93 22.65
N VAL A 135 29.85 -21.85 22.91
CA VAL A 135 28.51 -21.68 22.39
C VAL A 135 28.53 -20.45 21.45
N PRO A 136 28.78 -20.64 20.15
CA PRO A 136 28.86 -19.52 19.21
C PRO A 136 27.56 -18.69 19.17
N ARG A 137 27.70 -17.43 18.77
CA ARG A 137 26.56 -16.53 18.50
C ARG A 137 26.66 -16.01 17.08
N VAL A 138 25.51 -15.86 16.43
CA VAL A 138 25.37 -15.11 15.18
C VAL A 138 24.34 -14.02 15.35
N GLY A 139 24.56 -12.89 14.68
CA GLY A 139 23.63 -11.77 14.55
C GLY A 139 23.80 -11.17 13.17
N THR A 140 22.74 -10.66 12.56
CA THR A 140 22.77 -10.36 11.14
C THR A 140 22.13 -9.01 10.79
N THR A 141 22.44 -8.50 9.59
CA THR A 141 21.85 -7.28 9.03
C THR A 141 21.60 -7.49 7.55
N LEU A 142 20.32 -7.64 7.18
CA LEU A 142 19.87 -7.79 5.80
C LEU A 142 19.63 -6.43 5.17
N ALA A 143 20.23 -6.17 4.02
CA ALA A 143 20.02 -4.94 3.24
C ALA A 143 20.24 -5.20 1.75
N THR A 144 19.94 -4.22 0.91
CA THR A 144 20.43 -4.18 -0.46
C THR A 144 21.93 -3.90 -0.50
N ALA A 145 22.58 -4.09 -1.64
CA ALA A 145 24.01 -3.81 -1.81
C ALA A 145 24.38 -2.32 -1.55
N ASP A 146 23.42 -1.39 -1.64
CA ASP A 146 23.59 0.03 -1.30
C ASP A 146 23.10 0.37 0.12
N GLY A 147 22.78 -0.63 0.94
CA GLY A 147 22.43 -0.51 2.36
C GLY A 147 20.98 -0.12 2.63
N ALA A 148 20.07 -0.25 1.66
CA ALA A 148 18.65 0.07 1.87
C ALA A 148 17.88 -1.13 2.47
N HIS A 149 16.95 -0.82 3.40
CA HIS A 149 16.01 -1.79 3.99
C HIS A 149 14.61 -1.72 3.37
N SER A 150 14.48 -1.07 2.19
CA SER A 150 13.21 -0.92 1.48
C SER A 150 13.45 -0.84 -0.01
N VAL A 151 12.74 -1.67 -0.79
CA VAL A 151 12.92 -1.82 -2.24
C VAL A 151 11.58 -1.94 -2.95
N MET A 152 11.58 -1.74 -4.27
CA MET A 152 10.43 -2.08 -5.12
C MET A 152 10.43 -3.57 -5.43
N GLY A 153 9.30 -4.24 -5.16
CA GLY A 153 9.11 -5.68 -5.45
C GLY A 153 8.94 -6.03 -6.93
N THR A 154 9.15 -5.08 -7.84
CA THR A 154 8.86 -5.24 -9.29
C THR A 154 10.06 -5.67 -10.13
N SER A 155 11.26 -5.71 -9.55
CA SER A 155 12.51 -6.08 -10.27
C SER A 155 13.32 -7.04 -9.43
N PRO A 156 14.05 -7.97 -10.05
CA PRO A 156 15.04 -8.77 -9.34
C PRO A 156 16.09 -7.88 -8.67
N ILE A 157 16.47 -8.24 -7.43
CA ILE A 157 17.43 -7.48 -6.64
C ILE A 157 18.33 -8.42 -5.84
N ASP A 158 19.61 -8.06 -5.70
CA ASP A 158 20.52 -8.73 -4.78
C ASP A 158 20.33 -8.18 -3.38
N LEU A 159 20.12 -9.06 -2.40
CA LEU A 159 20.14 -8.73 -0.98
C LEU A 159 21.42 -9.29 -0.36
N VAL A 160 22.03 -8.51 0.51
CA VAL A 160 23.24 -8.89 1.23
C VAL A 160 22.90 -8.96 2.71
N ASP A 161 23.12 -10.12 3.30
CA ASP A 161 23.06 -10.29 4.75
C ASP A 161 24.47 -10.33 5.32
N THR A 162 24.81 -9.33 6.12
CA THR A 162 26.08 -9.27 6.83
C THR A 162 25.93 -10.01 8.16
N VAL A 163 26.46 -11.23 8.22
CA VAL A 163 26.39 -12.12 9.37
C VAL A 163 27.60 -11.92 10.27
N ALA A 164 27.42 -11.30 11.42
CA ALA A 164 28.42 -11.22 12.48
C ALA A 164 28.41 -12.52 13.28
N TYR A 165 29.58 -13.03 13.58
CA TYR A 165 29.77 -14.23 14.42
C TYR A 165 30.70 -13.96 15.60
N GLU A 166 30.45 -14.64 16.72
CA GLU A 166 31.23 -14.54 17.95
C GLU A 166 31.50 -15.94 18.51
N ASN A 167 32.63 -16.09 19.20
CA ASN A 167 33.06 -17.29 19.93
C ASN A 167 33.16 -18.54 19.02
N VAL A 168 33.63 -18.38 17.78
CA VAL A 168 33.93 -19.49 16.90
C VAL A 168 35.38 -19.95 17.09
N THR A 169 35.69 -21.21 16.78
CA THR A 169 37.04 -21.75 16.86
C THR A 169 37.88 -21.32 15.65
N VAL A 170 38.98 -20.61 15.90
CA VAL A 170 39.92 -20.15 14.87
C VAL A 170 40.52 -21.34 14.10
N GLY A 171 40.65 -21.19 12.78
CA GLY A 171 41.21 -22.22 11.88
C GLY A 171 40.21 -23.30 11.47
N LYS A 172 38.96 -23.29 11.99
CA LYS A 172 37.91 -24.19 11.52
C LYS A 172 37.19 -23.58 10.32
N THR A 173 36.66 -24.44 9.45
CA THR A 173 35.81 -24.03 8.32
C THR A 173 34.35 -24.04 8.73
N TYR A 174 33.68 -22.97 8.43
CA TYR A 174 32.27 -22.76 8.72
C TYR A 174 31.48 -22.55 7.42
N ARG A 175 30.16 -22.81 7.48
CA ARG A 175 29.20 -22.50 6.46
C ARG A 175 28.04 -21.74 7.11
N VAL A 176 27.73 -20.55 6.62
CA VAL A 176 26.47 -19.87 6.92
C VAL A 176 25.48 -20.22 5.83
N VAL A 177 24.29 -20.61 6.23
CA VAL A 177 23.14 -20.82 5.34
C VAL A 177 22.08 -19.81 5.73
N GLY A 178 21.74 -18.91 4.80
CA GLY A 178 20.69 -17.92 4.95
C GLY A 178 19.44 -18.32 4.17
N THR A 179 18.25 -18.13 4.76
CA THR A 179 16.96 -18.37 4.12
C THR A 179 16.04 -17.18 4.32
N LEU A 180 15.38 -16.71 3.25
CA LEU A 180 14.44 -15.58 3.34
C LEU A 180 13.03 -16.07 3.71
N HIS A 181 12.44 -15.45 4.74
CA HIS A 181 11.12 -15.76 5.26
C HIS A 181 10.17 -14.57 5.16
N ASP A 182 8.88 -14.83 4.94
CA ASP A 182 7.83 -13.82 5.05
C ASP A 182 7.61 -13.44 6.52
N ALA A 183 7.83 -12.17 6.88
CA ALA A 183 7.74 -11.70 8.26
C ALA A 183 6.36 -11.93 8.90
N LYS A 184 5.30 -12.05 8.11
CA LYS A 184 3.93 -12.19 8.59
C LYS A 184 3.54 -13.64 8.81
N SER A 185 3.86 -14.52 7.87
CA SER A 185 3.50 -15.94 7.93
C SER A 185 4.57 -16.80 8.59
N GLY A 186 5.84 -16.36 8.57
CA GLY A 186 7.00 -17.15 8.98
C GLY A 186 7.40 -18.22 7.96
N GLU A 187 6.73 -18.32 6.82
CA GLU A 187 7.05 -19.29 5.79
C GLU A 187 8.23 -18.82 4.92
N ALA A 188 9.06 -19.75 4.49
CA ALA A 188 10.15 -19.43 3.59
C ALA A 188 9.64 -18.99 2.22
N TYR A 189 10.15 -17.87 1.69
CA TYR A 189 9.94 -17.49 0.31
C TYR A 189 10.53 -18.54 -0.63
N GLN A 190 9.87 -18.74 -1.77
CA GLN A 190 10.25 -19.76 -2.75
C GLN A 190 10.60 -19.12 -4.09
N ASP A 191 11.56 -19.72 -4.78
CA ASP A 191 11.86 -19.39 -6.16
C ASP A 191 10.77 -19.92 -7.14
N ALA A 192 10.91 -19.65 -8.42
CA ALA A 192 9.98 -20.10 -9.45
C ALA A 192 9.91 -21.65 -9.59
N ALA A 193 10.88 -22.38 -9.02
CA ALA A 193 10.91 -23.85 -8.99
C ALA A 193 10.31 -24.44 -7.71
N GLY A 194 9.85 -23.59 -6.78
CA GLY A 194 9.28 -23.99 -5.50
C GLY A 194 10.33 -24.38 -4.45
N LYS A 195 11.59 -23.96 -4.61
CA LYS A 195 12.64 -24.11 -3.61
C LYS A 195 12.71 -22.87 -2.72
N PRO A 196 13.06 -23.00 -1.43
CA PRO A 196 13.34 -21.86 -0.59
C PRO A 196 14.35 -20.90 -1.24
N LEU A 197 14.16 -19.61 -1.06
CA LEU A 197 15.16 -18.60 -1.40
C LEU A 197 16.28 -18.67 -0.38
N GLU A 198 17.33 -19.38 -0.74
CA GLU A 198 18.46 -19.72 0.11
C GLU A 198 19.77 -19.21 -0.49
N ALA A 199 20.68 -18.79 0.37
CA ALA A 199 22.05 -18.45 0.00
C ALA A 199 23.02 -19.03 1.02
N CYS A 200 24.25 -19.29 0.62
CA CYS A 200 25.26 -19.80 1.54
C CYS A 200 26.63 -19.18 1.30
N MET A 201 27.44 -19.15 2.38
CA MET A 201 28.83 -18.71 2.36
C MET A 201 29.70 -19.64 3.22
N GLU A 202 30.78 -20.19 2.63
CA GLU A 202 31.79 -20.94 3.37
C GLU A 202 33.00 -20.05 3.65
N PHE A 203 33.51 -20.12 4.87
CA PHE A 203 34.71 -19.39 5.28
C PHE A 203 35.55 -20.16 6.31
N THR A 204 36.81 -19.84 6.41
CA THR A 204 37.66 -20.32 7.51
C THR A 204 37.88 -19.16 8.47
N ALA A 205 37.50 -19.34 9.74
CA ALA A 205 37.64 -18.30 10.74
C ALA A 205 39.12 -17.98 11.03
N ASP A 206 39.55 -16.77 10.83
CA ASP A 206 40.86 -16.25 11.19
C ASP A 206 40.90 -15.63 12.60
N LYS A 207 39.72 -15.36 13.17
CA LYS A 207 39.46 -14.84 14.51
C LYS A 207 38.24 -15.52 15.12
N SER A 208 38.13 -15.43 16.47
CA SER A 208 36.94 -15.91 17.19
C SER A 208 35.69 -15.12 16.88
N ASP A 209 35.87 -13.85 16.53
CA ASP A 209 34.79 -12.89 16.25
C ASP A 209 35.06 -12.18 14.94
N GLY A 210 34.02 -12.05 14.10
CA GLY A 210 34.14 -11.45 12.78
C GLY A 210 32.80 -11.34 12.08
N SER A 211 32.82 -11.14 10.74
CA SER A 211 31.61 -11.13 9.91
C SER A 211 31.90 -11.68 8.53
N VAL A 212 30.85 -12.16 7.87
CA VAL A 212 30.84 -12.58 6.46
C VAL A 212 29.55 -12.12 5.80
N ASP A 213 29.59 -11.89 4.49
CA ASP A 213 28.42 -11.52 3.71
C ASP A 213 27.82 -12.74 3.01
N VAL A 214 26.51 -12.97 3.23
CA VAL A 214 25.70 -13.96 2.53
C VAL A 214 24.86 -13.21 1.51
N THR A 215 25.00 -13.51 0.21
CA THR A 215 24.30 -12.78 -0.85
C THR A 215 23.21 -13.62 -1.48
N PHE A 216 21.97 -13.18 -1.32
CA PHE A 216 20.81 -13.69 -2.04
C PHE A 216 20.74 -13.02 -3.42
N LYS A 217 21.02 -13.78 -4.48
CA LYS A 217 21.09 -13.27 -5.84
C LYS A 217 19.71 -13.20 -6.51
N GLU A 218 19.47 -12.12 -7.25
CA GLU A 218 18.31 -11.96 -8.12
C GLU A 218 16.97 -12.29 -7.44
N VAL A 219 16.84 -11.91 -6.16
CA VAL A 219 15.59 -12.10 -5.40
C VAL A 219 14.43 -11.47 -6.17
N SER A 220 13.43 -12.27 -6.49
CA SER A 220 12.26 -11.87 -7.28
C SER A 220 11.00 -12.61 -6.84
N GLY A 221 9.83 -12.13 -7.30
CA GLY A 221 8.55 -12.74 -6.93
C GLY A 221 7.93 -12.18 -5.64
N ILE A 222 8.66 -11.42 -4.84
CA ILE A 222 8.15 -10.72 -3.65
C ILE A 222 7.63 -9.35 -4.10
N GLN A 223 6.33 -9.23 -4.38
CA GLN A 223 5.73 -7.99 -4.89
C GLN A 223 5.49 -6.96 -3.80
N ALA A 224 5.00 -7.40 -2.64
CA ALA A 224 4.76 -6.56 -1.47
C ALA A 224 4.90 -7.42 -0.20
N GLY A 225 5.42 -6.83 0.89
CA GLY A 225 5.62 -7.54 2.15
C GLY A 225 6.98 -7.26 2.76
N GLN A 226 7.39 -8.10 3.69
CA GLN A 226 8.68 -7.98 4.35
C GLN A 226 9.38 -9.34 4.31
N ALA A 227 10.62 -9.35 3.84
CA ALA A 227 11.47 -10.51 3.92
C ALA A 227 12.41 -10.37 5.12
N VAL A 228 12.47 -11.42 5.93
CA VAL A 228 13.38 -11.55 7.08
C VAL A 228 14.36 -12.67 6.75
N ALA A 229 15.66 -12.43 6.94
CA ALA A 229 16.66 -13.47 6.79
C ALA A 229 16.75 -14.30 8.08
N PHE A 230 16.85 -15.61 7.94
CA PHE A 230 17.17 -16.56 9.01
C PHE A 230 18.52 -17.19 8.69
N GLU A 231 19.43 -17.24 9.64
CA GLU A 231 20.77 -17.76 9.45
C GLU A 231 21.08 -18.91 10.38
N GLU A 232 21.74 -19.91 9.81
CA GLU A 232 22.27 -21.06 10.51
C GLU A 232 23.77 -21.17 10.25
N LEU A 233 24.57 -21.21 11.31
CA LEU A 233 26.02 -21.40 11.26
C LEU A 233 26.38 -22.86 11.53
N TYR A 234 27.03 -23.45 10.57
CA TYR A 234 27.54 -24.83 10.65
C TYR A 234 29.07 -24.84 10.71
N VAL A 235 29.65 -25.77 11.47
CA VAL A 235 31.06 -26.06 11.44
C VAL A 235 31.33 -27.36 10.69
N LYS A 236 32.40 -27.42 9.94
CA LYS A 236 32.85 -28.65 9.28
C LYS A 236 33.49 -29.60 10.30
N ALA A 237 32.86 -30.75 10.53
CA ALA A 237 33.33 -31.80 11.44
C ALA A 237 34.03 -32.89 10.64
N GLY A 238 35.37 -32.86 10.62
CA GLY A 238 36.20 -33.86 9.93
C GLY A 238 36.39 -33.61 8.44
N ASP A 239 37.04 -34.56 7.76
CA ASP A 239 37.41 -34.48 6.34
C ASP A 239 36.33 -35.05 5.39
N GLY A 240 35.13 -35.33 5.92
CA GLY A 240 34.01 -35.86 5.16
C GLY A 240 33.49 -34.87 4.08
N GLU A 241 32.90 -35.41 3.01
CA GLU A 241 32.15 -34.66 2.02
C GLU A 241 30.64 -34.87 2.22
N GLY A 242 29.83 -33.87 1.86
CA GLY A 242 28.36 -33.90 1.97
C GLY A 242 27.85 -33.27 3.26
N ASP A 243 26.51 -33.27 3.42
CA ASP A 243 25.83 -32.54 4.50
C ASP A 243 26.09 -33.13 5.90
N ASP A 244 26.40 -34.43 6.00
CA ASP A 244 26.74 -35.09 7.27
C ASP A 244 28.04 -34.55 7.90
N ALA A 245 28.92 -33.92 7.10
CA ALA A 245 30.14 -33.30 7.56
C ALA A 245 29.91 -31.95 8.27
N TRP A 246 28.72 -31.37 8.15
CA TRP A 246 28.39 -30.09 8.72
C TRP A 246 27.53 -30.24 9.98
N LYS A 247 27.91 -29.54 11.06
CA LYS A 247 27.19 -29.56 12.34
C LYS A 247 26.74 -28.16 12.71
N LEU A 248 25.45 -28.00 13.00
CA LEU A 248 24.85 -26.73 13.43
C LEU A 248 25.43 -26.32 14.80
N VAL A 249 25.96 -25.11 14.91
CA VAL A 249 26.59 -24.58 16.12
C VAL A 249 26.03 -23.23 16.57
N ALA A 250 25.29 -22.50 15.70
CA ALA A 250 24.54 -21.30 16.07
C ALA A 250 23.43 -21.04 15.05
N SER A 251 22.38 -20.34 15.48
CA SER A 251 21.32 -19.87 14.60
C SER A 251 20.76 -18.53 15.07
N HIS A 252 20.28 -17.71 14.13
CA HIS A 252 19.53 -16.50 14.40
C HIS A 252 18.26 -16.50 13.52
N CYS A 253 17.10 -16.76 14.14
CA CYS A 253 15.81 -16.96 13.47
C CYS A 253 14.73 -16.16 14.21
N ASP A 254 14.79 -14.82 14.14
CA ASP A 254 13.84 -13.93 14.78
C ASP A 254 13.03 -13.14 13.73
N LEU A 255 11.74 -13.51 13.53
CA LEU A 255 10.84 -12.82 12.62
C LEU A 255 10.59 -11.34 12.96
N ALA A 256 10.89 -10.92 14.19
CA ALA A 256 10.67 -9.56 14.66
C ALA A 256 11.93 -8.68 14.57
N ASP A 257 13.07 -9.24 14.17
CA ASP A 257 14.30 -8.44 14.07
C ASP A 257 14.26 -7.50 12.87
N ALA A 258 14.18 -6.20 13.18
CA ALA A 258 14.13 -5.14 12.18
C ALA A 258 15.43 -5.01 11.36
N ASN A 259 16.58 -5.41 11.92
CA ASN A 259 17.86 -5.38 11.21
C ASN A 259 17.95 -6.47 10.14
N GLN A 260 17.24 -7.57 10.34
CA GLN A 260 17.15 -8.69 9.38
C GLN A 260 16.03 -8.50 8.34
N THR A 261 15.35 -7.35 8.34
CA THR A 261 14.13 -7.15 7.56
C THR A 261 14.34 -6.19 6.40
N VAL A 262 13.95 -6.62 5.19
CA VAL A 262 13.81 -5.74 4.01
C VAL A 262 12.34 -5.69 3.59
N SER A 263 11.83 -4.45 3.42
CA SER A 263 10.46 -4.20 2.96
C SER A 263 10.40 -4.12 1.43
N PHE A 264 9.50 -4.90 0.83
CA PHE A 264 9.17 -4.86 -0.59
C PHE A 264 7.91 -4.05 -0.80
N ASN A 265 8.00 -2.98 -1.58
CA ASN A 265 6.89 -2.06 -1.85
C ASN A 265 6.35 -2.29 -3.26
N THR A 266 5.02 -2.22 -3.41
CA THR A 266 4.38 -2.12 -4.71
C THR A 266 4.04 -0.66 -4.96
N PRO A 267 4.67 0.00 -5.94
CA PRO A 267 4.34 1.37 -6.26
C PRO A 267 2.87 1.54 -6.67
N ASN A 268 2.28 2.64 -6.27
CA ASN A 268 0.90 2.99 -6.56
C ASN A 268 0.79 4.43 -7.03
N LEU A 269 -0.17 4.72 -7.92
CA LEU A 269 -0.46 6.06 -8.44
C LEU A 269 -1.88 6.47 -8.09
N ARG A 270 -2.04 7.77 -7.81
CA ARG A 270 -3.32 8.49 -7.81
C ARG A 270 -3.14 9.75 -8.62
N THR A 271 -4.13 10.12 -9.40
CA THR A 271 -3.98 11.26 -10.29
C THR A 271 -5.21 12.16 -10.28
N THR A 272 -5.01 13.43 -10.64
CA THR A 272 -6.08 14.43 -10.70
C THR A 272 -5.85 15.32 -11.91
N LEU A 273 -6.70 15.15 -12.93
CA LEU A 273 -6.65 15.92 -14.18
C LEU A 273 -7.55 17.16 -14.09
N THR A 274 -7.00 18.34 -14.36
CA THR A 274 -7.77 19.60 -14.38
C THR A 274 -7.36 20.49 -15.54
N GLU A 275 -8.23 21.43 -15.92
CA GLU A 275 -7.84 22.54 -16.77
C GLU A 275 -6.91 23.48 -16.00
N LYS A 276 -5.83 23.90 -16.66
CA LYS A 276 -4.69 24.59 -16.04
C LYS A 276 -5.04 25.91 -15.34
N GLU A 277 -5.84 26.75 -16.00
CA GLU A 277 -6.11 28.12 -15.53
C GLU A 277 -7.22 28.13 -14.47
N THR A 278 -8.22 27.29 -14.67
CA THR A 278 -9.39 27.21 -13.77
C THR A 278 -9.20 26.23 -12.63
N GLY A 279 -8.41 25.18 -12.83
CA GLY A 279 -8.29 24.06 -11.89
C GLY A 279 -9.58 23.22 -11.79
N LEU A 280 -10.48 23.32 -12.77
CA LEU A 280 -11.75 22.60 -12.83
C LEU A 280 -11.63 21.36 -13.72
N HIS A 281 -12.59 20.44 -13.55
CA HIS A 281 -12.76 19.26 -14.40
C HIS A 281 -13.62 19.56 -15.65
N GLU A 282 -13.70 20.82 -16.04
CA GLU A 282 -14.41 21.32 -17.20
C GLU A 282 -13.60 22.42 -17.89
N THR A 283 -13.73 22.48 -19.21
CA THR A 283 -13.05 23.52 -20.01
C THR A 283 -13.86 23.87 -21.25
N ALA A 284 -13.69 25.10 -21.73
CA ALA A 284 -14.25 25.54 -23.03
C ALA A 284 -13.53 24.81 -24.19
N LEU A 285 -14.20 24.83 -25.33
CA LEU A 285 -13.59 24.51 -26.62
C LEU A 285 -12.63 25.64 -27.01
N ALA A 286 -11.40 25.29 -27.37
CA ALA A 286 -10.44 26.25 -27.92
C ALA A 286 -9.41 25.54 -28.81
N ASP A 287 -8.74 26.28 -29.66
CA ASP A 287 -7.63 25.82 -30.49
C ASP A 287 -6.36 25.49 -29.67
N LYS A 288 -6.35 25.94 -28.40
CA LYS A 288 -5.29 25.65 -27.46
C LYS A 288 -5.84 25.52 -26.04
N VAL A 289 -6.05 24.27 -25.60
CA VAL A 289 -6.38 23.92 -24.21
C VAL A 289 -5.18 23.28 -23.54
N THR A 290 -4.94 23.59 -22.26
CA THR A 290 -3.89 22.95 -21.46
C THR A 290 -4.53 22.26 -20.26
N LEU A 291 -4.36 20.94 -20.19
CA LEU A 291 -4.74 20.14 -19.03
C LEU A 291 -3.48 19.78 -18.24
N VAL A 292 -3.58 19.82 -16.92
CA VAL A 292 -2.52 19.39 -16.00
C VAL A 292 -3.04 18.22 -15.19
N ASP A 293 -2.30 17.12 -15.24
CA ASP A 293 -2.54 15.97 -14.38
C ASP A 293 -1.49 15.96 -13.27
N VAL A 294 -1.95 16.00 -12.03
CA VAL A 294 -1.13 15.88 -10.83
C VAL A 294 -1.08 14.42 -10.45
N VAL A 295 0.06 13.78 -10.69
CA VAL A 295 0.33 12.38 -10.39
C VAL A 295 0.96 12.27 -9.01
N GLU A 296 0.24 11.70 -8.05
CA GLU A 296 0.73 11.34 -6.72
C GLU A 296 1.24 9.90 -6.75
N TYR A 297 2.47 9.70 -6.33
CA TYR A 297 3.08 8.37 -6.25
C TYR A 297 3.34 7.97 -4.79
N ASP A 298 3.28 6.66 -4.52
CA ASP A 298 3.60 6.02 -3.24
C ASP A 298 4.36 4.73 -3.51
N GLY A 299 5.44 4.47 -2.76
CA GLY A 299 6.25 3.25 -2.87
C GLY A 299 7.39 3.31 -3.89
N LEU A 300 7.75 4.49 -4.42
CA LEU A 300 8.96 4.65 -5.24
C LEU A 300 10.21 4.75 -4.36
N GLU A 301 11.37 4.39 -4.93
CA GLU A 301 12.67 4.56 -4.25
C GLU A 301 13.19 5.99 -4.39
N ALA A 302 13.54 6.59 -3.25
CA ALA A 302 14.12 7.93 -3.22
C ALA A 302 15.46 7.98 -3.96
N GLY A 303 15.72 9.07 -4.70
CA GLY A 303 16.95 9.28 -5.45
C GLY A 303 17.01 8.55 -6.81
N LYS A 304 16.07 7.66 -7.12
CA LYS A 304 16.01 7.00 -8.44
C LYS A 304 15.23 7.85 -9.44
N THR A 305 15.62 7.75 -10.72
CA THR A 305 14.96 8.43 -11.84
C THR A 305 13.98 7.50 -12.53
N TYR A 306 12.78 8.01 -12.73
CA TYR A 306 11.65 7.30 -13.35
C TYR A 306 11.22 8.02 -14.62
N HIS A 307 10.65 7.29 -15.57
CA HIS A 307 9.99 7.83 -16.75
C HIS A 307 8.48 7.80 -16.54
N LEU A 308 7.82 8.97 -16.63
CA LEU A 308 6.38 9.10 -16.52
C LEU A 308 5.79 9.26 -17.91
N GLU A 309 4.83 8.42 -18.26
CA GLU A 309 4.05 8.49 -19.50
C GLU A 309 2.59 8.77 -19.18
N GLY A 310 1.99 9.75 -19.88
CA GLY A 310 0.58 10.07 -19.79
C GLY A 310 -0.08 10.05 -21.18
N LYS A 311 -1.35 9.63 -21.24
CA LYS A 311 -2.16 9.65 -22.47
C LYS A 311 -3.59 10.05 -22.17
N LEU A 312 -4.19 10.86 -23.06
CA LEU A 312 -5.60 11.22 -22.98
C LEU A 312 -6.46 10.23 -23.75
N VAL A 313 -7.49 9.71 -23.12
CA VAL A 313 -8.40 8.68 -23.64
C VAL A 313 -9.81 9.27 -23.72
N ASN A 314 -10.49 9.06 -24.83
CA ASN A 314 -11.92 9.40 -24.92
C ASN A 314 -12.73 8.43 -24.04
N LYS A 315 -13.45 8.96 -23.06
CA LYS A 315 -14.16 8.18 -22.05
C LYS A 315 -15.22 7.25 -22.63
N GLN A 316 -15.91 7.69 -23.69
CA GLN A 316 -17.00 6.92 -24.31
C GLN A 316 -16.49 5.75 -25.16
N THR A 317 -15.33 5.92 -25.81
CA THR A 317 -14.81 4.93 -26.77
C THR A 317 -13.66 4.11 -26.24
N GLY A 318 -13.03 4.51 -25.14
CA GLY A 318 -11.81 3.89 -24.59
C GLY A 318 -10.57 4.06 -25.49
N LYS A 319 -10.65 4.88 -26.55
CA LYS A 319 -9.54 5.07 -27.50
C LYS A 319 -8.71 6.28 -27.14
N VAL A 320 -7.38 6.17 -27.31
CA VAL A 320 -6.48 7.32 -27.17
C VAL A 320 -6.88 8.40 -28.15
N LEU A 321 -7.00 9.62 -27.65
CA LEU A 321 -7.30 10.79 -28.45
C LEU A 321 -6.16 11.10 -29.41
N LYS A 322 -6.52 11.69 -30.54
CA LYS A 322 -5.60 12.17 -31.55
C LYS A 322 -5.86 13.64 -31.86
N ASP A 323 -4.80 14.37 -32.14
CA ASP A 323 -4.89 15.73 -32.66
C ASP A 323 -5.45 15.75 -34.10
N GLY A 324 -5.68 16.96 -34.63
CA GLY A 324 -6.17 17.17 -36.00
C GLY A 324 -5.24 16.61 -37.11
N LYS A 325 -3.99 16.22 -36.75
CA LYS A 325 -3.00 15.59 -37.65
C LYS A 325 -2.92 14.07 -37.48
N GLY A 326 -3.75 13.50 -36.59
CA GLY A 326 -3.78 12.05 -36.32
C GLY A 326 -2.74 11.55 -35.31
N LYS A 327 -1.92 12.46 -34.69
CA LYS A 327 -0.97 12.11 -33.64
C LYS A 327 -1.72 11.90 -32.32
N GLN A 328 -1.35 10.84 -31.58
CA GLN A 328 -1.90 10.57 -30.26
C GLN A 328 -1.55 11.70 -29.28
N LEU A 329 -2.52 12.06 -28.41
CA LEU A 329 -2.32 13.03 -27.34
C LEU A 329 -1.69 12.33 -26.14
N THR A 330 -0.35 12.37 -26.13
CA THR A 330 0.49 11.81 -25.06
C THR A 330 1.45 12.88 -24.57
N ALA A 331 1.86 12.75 -23.32
CA ALA A 331 2.92 13.54 -22.72
C ALA A 331 3.81 12.61 -21.88
N SER A 332 5.11 12.90 -21.81
CA SER A 332 6.04 12.10 -21.02
C SER A 332 7.22 12.95 -20.54
N GLY A 333 7.89 12.46 -19.50
CA GLY A 333 9.09 13.10 -18.97
C GLY A 333 9.73 12.29 -17.85
N ASP A 334 11.00 12.54 -17.63
CA ASP A 334 11.75 11.93 -16.53
C ASP A 334 11.61 12.77 -15.26
N PHE A 335 11.56 12.10 -14.11
CA PHE A 335 11.62 12.74 -12.80
C PHE A 335 12.40 11.89 -11.82
N THR A 336 13.02 12.53 -10.82
CA THR A 336 13.69 11.84 -9.73
C THR A 336 12.80 11.90 -8.48
N ALA A 337 12.46 10.73 -7.92
CA ALA A 337 11.68 10.66 -6.71
C ALA A 337 12.50 11.21 -5.52
N SER A 338 12.03 12.27 -4.87
CA SER A 338 12.71 12.86 -3.71
C SER A 338 12.48 12.09 -2.42
N ALA A 339 11.42 11.27 -2.37
CA ALA A 339 11.02 10.40 -1.27
C ALA A 339 10.16 9.27 -1.82
N ALA A 340 9.86 8.26 -1.00
CA ALA A 340 8.97 7.15 -1.38
C ALA A 340 7.56 7.62 -1.78
N LYS A 341 7.13 8.77 -1.27
CA LYS A 341 5.85 9.44 -1.61
C LYS A 341 6.13 10.83 -2.14
N GLY A 342 5.43 11.22 -3.20
CA GLY A 342 5.57 12.55 -3.79
C GLY A 342 4.57 12.82 -4.89
N ARG A 343 4.83 13.90 -5.63
CA ARG A 343 3.99 14.38 -6.73
C ARG A 343 4.82 14.80 -7.92
N VAL A 344 4.28 14.56 -9.10
CA VAL A 344 4.83 15.04 -10.38
C VAL A 344 3.68 15.43 -11.30
N ASN A 345 3.88 16.41 -12.19
CA ASN A 345 2.83 16.87 -13.09
C ASN A 345 3.09 16.40 -14.52
N VAL A 346 2.02 15.96 -15.19
CA VAL A 346 1.98 15.74 -16.64
C VAL A 346 1.12 16.83 -17.25
N THR A 347 1.59 17.45 -18.35
CA THR A 347 0.88 18.54 -19.01
C THR A 347 0.56 18.17 -20.45
N PHE A 348 -0.72 18.30 -20.84
CA PHE A 348 -1.22 18.07 -22.18
C PHE A 348 -1.66 19.42 -22.76
N THR A 349 -1.12 19.82 -23.90
CA THR A 349 -1.54 21.01 -24.62
C THR A 349 -1.94 20.63 -26.05
N PHE A 350 -3.18 20.95 -26.44
CA PHE A 350 -3.75 20.48 -27.71
C PHE A 350 -4.93 21.35 -28.16
N ASP A 351 -5.34 21.17 -29.42
CA ASP A 351 -6.55 21.75 -30.01
C ASP A 351 -7.77 20.91 -29.61
N ALA A 352 -8.70 21.52 -28.88
CA ALA A 352 -9.92 20.91 -28.37
C ALA A 352 -11.19 21.36 -29.12
N SER A 353 -11.08 22.09 -30.23
CA SER A 353 -12.23 22.65 -30.99
C SER A 353 -13.25 21.60 -31.45
N LEU A 354 -12.83 20.34 -31.64
CA LEU A 354 -13.68 19.22 -32.09
C LEU A 354 -14.20 18.35 -30.93
N LEU A 355 -14.01 18.75 -29.68
CA LEU A 355 -14.36 17.93 -28.51
C LEU A 355 -15.68 18.31 -27.83
N SER A 356 -16.57 19.05 -28.53
CA SER A 356 -17.89 19.47 -28.03
C SER A 356 -18.65 18.32 -27.33
N GLY A 357 -18.97 18.51 -26.04
CA GLY A 357 -19.72 17.57 -25.23
C GLY A 357 -19.01 16.23 -24.95
N LYS A 358 -17.70 16.12 -25.21
CA LYS A 358 -16.94 14.92 -24.94
C LYS A 358 -16.26 14.99 -23.58
N GLU A 359 -16.00 13.81 -23.00
CA GLU A 359 -15.19 13.65 -21.80
C GLU A 359 -13.88 12.94 -22.16
N VAL A 360 -12.79 13.39 -21.57
CA VAL A 360 -11.48 12.75 -21.66
C VAL A 360 -11.02 12.29 -20.29
N VAL A 361 -10.28 11.19 -20.26
CA VAL A 361 -9.67 10.63 -19.05
C VAL A 361 -8.18 10.50 -19.28
N ALA A 362 -7.37 10.92 -18.34
CA ALA A 362 -5.94 10.70 -18.39
C ALA A 362 -5.59 9.29 -17.86
N PHE A 363 -4.64 8.63 -18.46
CA PHE A 363 -4.05 7.36 -18.01
C PHE A 363 -2.55 7.54 -17.92
N GLU A 364 -1.96 7.15 -16.79
CA GLU A 364 -0.55 7.32 -16.47
C GLU A 364 0.12 6.00 -16.18
N SER A 365 1.38 5.89 -16.62
CA SER A 365 2.30 4.79 -16.29
C SER A 365 3.63 5.37 -15.83
N VAL A 366 4.19 4.81 -14.77
CA VAL A 366 5.55 5.08 -14.32
C VAL A 366 6.43 3.90 -14.67
N LEU A 367 7.54 4.18 -15.35
CA LEU A 367 8.51 3.17 -15.74
C LEU A 367 9.84 3.39 -14.99
N PHE A 368 10.47 2.29 -14.61
CA PHE A 368 11.83 2.24 -14.10
C PHE A 368 12.68 1.32 -14.97
N ASN A 369 13.79 1.82 -15.49
CA ASN A 369 14.66 1.09 -16.44
C ASN A 369 13.89 0.50 -17.64
N GLY A 370 12.89 1.26 -18.14
CA GLY A 370 12.06 0.85 -19.29
C GLY A 370 10.95 -0.17 -18.95
N ARG A 371 10.77 -0.52 -17.70
CA ARG A 371 9.74 -1.44 -17.21
C ARG A 371 8.66 -0.68 -16.44
N GLU A 372 7.38 -0.96 -16.72
CA GLU A 372 6.26 -0.38 -15.98
C GLU A 372 6.27 -0.90 -14.53
N VAL A 373 6.33 0.03 -13.56
CA VAL A 373 6.34 -0.26 -12.12
C VAL A 373 5.07 0.19 -11.42
N ALA A 374 4.33 1.13 -12.01
CA ALA A 374 3.02 1.55 -11.53
C ALA A 374 2.18 2.10 -12.68
N VAL A 375 0.87 1.91 -12.62
CA VAL A 375 -0.09 2.40 -13.62
C VAL A 375 -1.36 2.87 -12.94
N HIS A 376 -1.93 3.99 -13.45
CA HIS A 376 -3.29 4.40 -13.18
C HIS A 376 -4.05 4.55 -14.49
N ALA A 377 -4.97 3.62 -14.77
CA ALA A 377 -5.71 3.54 -16.03
C ALA A 377 -7.18 3.17 -15.78
N ASN A 378 -7.88 3.98 -14.98
CA ASN A 378 -9.29 3.78 -14.67
C ASN A 378 -10.18 4.72 -15.48
N ILE A 379 -10.85 4.22 -16.52
CA ILE A 379 -11.75 4.99 -17.40
C ILE A 379 -12.95 5.60 -16.66
N GLY A 380 -13.31 5.05 -15.49
CA GLY A 380 -14.41 5.52 -14.65
C GLY A 380 -14.02 6.58 -13.62
N ASP A 381 -12.73 6.91 -13.49
CA ASP A 381 -12.27 7.84 -12.48
C ASP A 381 -12.70 9.27 -12.77
N ALA A 382 -13.52 9.84 -11.88
CA ALA A 382 -14.02 11.22 -12.00
C ALA A 382 -12.91 12.26 -11.76
N ALA A 383 -11.92 11.96 -10.92
CA ALA A 383 -10.79 12.85 -10.65
C ALA A 383 -9.86 12.98 -11.87
N GLN A 384 -9.85 11.97 -12.74
CA GLN A 384 -9.07 11.98 -13.99
C GLN A 384 -9.88 12.42 -15.20
N THR A 385 -11.15 12.79 -15.04
CA THR A 385 -12.04 13.14 -16.14
C THR A 385 -12.15 14.65 -16.30
N VAL A 386 -11.98 15.15 -17.52
CA VAL A 386 -12.30 16.53 -17.91
C VAL A 386 -13.36 16.53 -19.02
N SER A 387 -14.42 17.34 -18.83
CA SER A 387 -15.49 17.58 -19.80
C SER A 387 -15.21 18.79 -20.66
N PHE A 388 -15.48 18.71 -21.96
CA PHE A 388 -15.40 19.83 -22.91
C PHE A 388 -16.78 20.45 -23.10
N VAL A 389 -16.94 21.63 -22.52
CA VAL A 389 -18.23 22.35 -22.49
C VAL A 389 -18.42 23.18 -23.77
N ASP A 390 -19.54 23.00 -24.41
CA ASP A 390 -19.97 23.76 -25.57
C ASP A 390 -21.28 24.49 -25.26
N ILE A 391 -21.38 25.74 -25.70
CA ILE A 391 -22.58 26.58 -25.56
C ILE A 391 -22.94 27.15 -26.92
N ARG A 392 -24.22 27.03 -27.32
CA ARG A 392 -24.81 27.59 -28.53
C ARG A 392 -26.10 28.27 -28.17
N THR A 393 -26.39 29.36 -28.84
CA THR A 393 -27.53 30.16 -28.48
C THR A 393 -28.33 30.57 -29.71
N THR A 394 -29.64 30.89 -29.52
CA THR A 394 -30.54 31.38 -30.57
C THR A 394 -31.48 32.37 -29.95
N ALA A 395 -31.35 33.64 -30.32
CA ALA A 395 -32.20 34.73 -29.86
C ALA A 395 -33.46 34.81 -30.72
N GLN A 396 -34.61 35.11 -30.09
CA GLN A 396 -35.88 35.20 -30.81
C GLN A 396 -36.87 36.11 -30.12
N ASP A 397 -37.86 36.64 -30.91
CA ASP A 397 -39.10 37.21 -30.38
C ASP A 397 -39.98 36.05 -29.86
N PRO A 398 -40.36 36.01 -28.56
CA PRO A 398 -41.24 34.96 -28.04
C PRO A 398 -42.66 34.97 -28.65
N ALA A 399 -43.05 36.01 -29.36
CA ALA A 399 -44.40 36.12 -29.95
C ALA A 399 -44.60 35.20 -31.17
N ASP A 400 -43.56 35.03 -32.01
CA ASP A 400 -43.64 34.26 -33.25
C ASP A 400 -42.39 33.40 -33.52
N GLY A 401 -41.32 33.59 -32.73
CA GLY A 401 -40.09 32.78 -32.78
C GLY A 401 -39.10 33.21 -33.86
N ASP A 402 -39.29 34.41 -34.44
CA ASP A 402 -38.35 34.94 -35.43
C ASP A 402 -37.31 35.90 -34.83
N HIS A 403 -36.48 36.53 -35.69
CA HIS A 403 -35.44 37.47 -35.33
C HIS A 403 -35.81 38.93 -35.54
N GLU A 404 -37.10 39.26 -35.64
CA GLU A 404 -37.65 40.63 -35.73
C GLU A 404 -38.62 40.84 -34.59
N ALA A 405 -38.59 42.00 -33.94
CA ALA A 405 -39.52 42.36 -32.87
C ALA A 405 -39.93 43.81 -32.98
N VAL A 406 -41.20 44.15 -32.65
CA VAL A 406 -41.70 45.54 -32.66
C VAL A 406 -41.16 46.27 -31.43
N ALA A 407 -40.46 47.42 -31.62
CA ALA A 407 -39.94 48.26 -30.56
C ALA A 407 -41.04 48.83 -29.66
N LEU A 408 -41.17 48.33 -28.43
CA LEU A 408 -42.19 48.74 -27.46
C LEU A 408 -41.51 49.06 -26.09
N ALA A 409 -42.29 49.84 -25.26
CA ALA A 409 -41.80 50.21 -23.91
C ALA A 409 -41.64 49.04 -22.94
N ASN A 410 -42.23 47.91 -23.19
CA ASN A 410 -42.11 46.72 -22.35
C ASN A 410 -41.92 45.49 -23.25
N MET A 411 -40.66 45.23 -23.62
CA MET A 411 -40.30 44.15 -24.52
C MET A 411 -39.79 42.95 -23.75
N GLN A 412 -39.98 41.78 -24.33
CA GLN A 412 -39.34 40.54 -23.94
C GLN A 412 -38.69 39.91 -25.16
N LEU A 413 -37.45 39.58 -25.07
CA LEU A 413 -36.72 38.72 -26.00
C LEU A 413 -36.24 37.48 -25.24
N VAL A 414 -36.18 36.36 -25.95
CA VAL A 414 -35.71 35.10 -25.37
C VAL A 414 -34.47 34.65 -26.11
N ASP A 415 -33.43 34.30 -25.34
CA ASP A 415 -32.31 33.58 -25.86
C ASP A 415 -32.37 32.10 -25.40
N ARG A 416 -32.42 31.20 -26.36
CA ARG A 416 -32.37 29.76 -26.13
C ARG A 416 -30.95 29.28 -26.11
N VAL A 417 -30.45 28.94 -24.90
CA VAL A 417 -29.09 28.52 -24.65
C VAL A 417 -29.01 27.00 -24.60
N GLU A 418 -28.38 26.37 -25.60
CA GLU A 418 -28.08 24.95 -25.65
C GLU A 418 -26.67 24.70 -25.12
N MET A 419 -26.54 23.82 -24.11
CA MET A 419 -25.27 23.49 -23.46
C MET A 419 -25.00 22.02 -23.55
N ARG A 420 -23.72 21.63 -23.69
CA ARG A 420 -23.24 20.24 -23.72
C ARG A 420 -21.96 20.11 -22.90
N GLY A 421 -21.71 18.93 -22.37
CA GLY A 421 -20.51 18.66 -21.57
C GLY A 421 -20.64 19.08 -20.09
N LEU A 422 -21.85 19.42 -19.62
CA LEU A 422 -22.09 19.76 -18.22
C LEU A 422 -21.99 18.51 -17.31
N ILE A 423 -21.58 18.71 -16.07
CA ILE A 423 -21.57 17.65 -15.04
C ILE A 423 -22.94 17.67 -14.33
N PRO A 424 -23.77 16.61 -14.44
CA PRO A 424 -25.08 16.56 -13.77
C PRO A 424 -24.95 16.74 -12.25
N GLY A 425 -25.90 17.48 -11.66
CA GLY A 425 -25.91 17.77 -10.22
C GLY A 425 -24.98 18.89 -9.77
N THR A 426 -24.20 19.49 -10.68
CA THR A 426 -23.33 20.64 -10.41
C THR A 426 -24.08 21.94 -10.64
N SER A 427 -23.86 22.96 -9.79
CA SER A 427 -24.44 24.29 -9.97
C SER A 427 -23.65 25.12 -10.97
N TYR A 428 -24.34 25.71 -11.92
CA TYR A 428 -23.81 26.65 -12.93
C TYR A 428 -24.53 27.96 -12.90
N THR A 429 -23.88 29.00 -13.43
CA THR A 429 -24.49 30.32 -13.64
C THR A 429 -24.28 30.75 -15.09
N ILE A 430 -25.35 31.02 -15.82
CA ILE A 430 -25.28 31.68 -17.09
C ILE A 430 -25.37 33.19 -16.85
N VAL A 431 -24.41 33.93 -17.37
CA VAL A 431 -24.40 35.42 -17.37
C VAL A 431 -24.71 35.86 -18.79
N THR A 432 -25.78 36.59 -18.95
CA THR A 432 -26.31 37.06 -20.25
C THR A 432 -26.23 38.57 -20.31
N GLU A 433 -25.73 39.10 -21.40
CA GLU A 433 -25.71 40.51 -21.73
C GLU A 433 -26.46 40.71 -23.06
N LEU A 434 -27.50 41.56 -23.10
CA LEU A 434 -28.12 42.02 -24.33
C LEU A 434 -27.53 43.38 -24.67
N ILE A 435 -26.97 43.53 -25.85
CA ILE A 435 -26.28 44.75 -26.30
C ILE A 435 -26.86 45.27 -27.62
N VAL A 436 -26.62 46.54 -27.91
CA VAL A 436 -26.84 47.11 -29.26
C VAL A 436 -25.64 46.74 -30.13
N ALA A 437 -25.82 46.03 -31.24
CA ALA A 437 -24.75 45.50 -32.08
C ALA A 437 -23.77 46.59 -32.57
N ASP A 438 -24.28 47.74 -33.03
CA ASP A 438 -23.43 48.80 -33.60
C ASP A 438 -22.62 49.58 -32.57
N THR A 439 -23.16 49.79 -31.35
CA THR A 439 -22.52 50.64 -30.33
C THR A 439 -21.90 49.85 -29.20
N HIS A 440 -22.21 48.57 -29.09
CA HIS A 440 -21.84 47.67 -27.99
C HIS A 440 -22.36 48.17 -26.63
N GLU A 441 -23.34 49.09 -26.61
CA GLU A 441 -24.00 49.53 -25.37
C GLU A 441 -24.85 48.39 -24.79
N THR A 442 -24.69 48.14 -23.48
CA THR A 442 -25.49 47.15 -22.78
C THR A 442 -26.94 47.68 -22.59
N VAL A 443 -27.89 46.96 -23.10
CA VAL A 443 -29.33 47.21 -22.88
C VAL A 443 -29.76 46.65 -21.52
N ILE A 444 -29.39 45.41 -21.26
CA ILE A 444 -29.63 44.72 -19.97
C ILE A 444 -28.61 43.60 -19.77
N ALA A 445 -28.25 43.36 -18.50
CA ALA A 445 -27.49 42.20 -18.10
C ALA A 445 -28.20 41.43 -16.99
N SER A 446 -28.13 40.13 -17.04
CA SER A 446 -28.76 39.24 -16.06
C SER A 446 -27.86 38.02 -15.76
N SER A 447 -28.19 37.32 -14.69
CA SER A 447 -27.54 36.04 -14.37
C SER A 447 -28.57 35.05 -13.83
N THR A 448 -28.50 33.80 -14.28
CA THR A 448 -29.40 32.72 -13.88
C THR A 448 -28.60 31.52 -13.45
N SER A 449 -28.81 31.03 -12.22
CA SER A 449 -28.19 29.81 -11.72
C SER A 449 -29.11 28.63 -11.92
N PHE A 450 -28.53 27.48 -12.30
CA PHE A 450 -29.23 26.23 -12.54
C PHE A 450 -28.40 25.02 -12.21
N VAL A 451 -29.05 23.86 -12.04
CA VAL A 451 -28.42 22.57 -11.82
C VAL A 451 -28.92 21.59 -12.88
N PRO A 452 -28.08 21.17 -13.84
CA PRO A 452 -28.50 20.26 -14.88
C PRO A 452 -28.69 18.84 -14.34
N THR A 453 -29.65 18.10 -14.85
CA THR A 453 -29.86 16.68 -14.57
C THR A 453 -29.19 15.78 -15.61
N LYS A 454 -28.71 16.34 -16.71
CA LYS A 454 -28.02 15.65 -17.83
C LYS A 454 -26.87 16.52 -18.33
N SER A 455 -25.91 15.88 -18.98
CA SER A 455 -24.73 16.56 -19.56
C SER A 455 -25.08 17.48 -20.74
N ALA A 456 -26.26 17.31 -21.37
CA ALA A 456 -26.83 18.22 -22.36
C ALA A 456 -28.10 18.81 -21.79
N THR A 457 -28.22 20.16 -21.82
CA THR A 457 -29.34 20.92 -21.25
C THR A 457 -29.60 22.13 -22.08
N THR A 458 -30.88 22.53 -22.20
CA THR A 458 -31.33 23.79 -22.81
C THR A 458 -31.95 24.66 -21.74
N LEU A 459 -31.63 25.95 -21.76
CA LEU A 459 -32.19 26.97 -20.87
C LEU A 459 -32.67 28.17 -21.71
N ASP A 460 -33.91 28.59 -21.52
CA ASP A 460 -34.42 29.82 -22.12
C ASP A 460 -34.16 30.98 -21.14
N VAL A 461 -33.39 31.97 -21.57
CA VAL A 461 -33.10 33.21 -20.83
C VAL A 461 -33.94 34.36 -21.38
N THR A 462 -34.76 34.97 -20.54
CA THR A 462 -35.63 36.07 -20.96
C THR A 462 -35.03 37.41 -20.54
N ALA A 463 -34.84 38.30 -21.52
CA ALA A 463 -34.51 39.71 -21.30
C ALA A 463 -35.79 40.56 -21.36
N THR A 464 -36.06 41.34 -20.30
CA THR A 464 -37.19 42.29 -20.25
C THR A 464 -36.61 43.69 -20.12
N PHE A 465 -36.97 44.59 -21.07
CA PHE A 465 -36.40 45.93 -21.14
C PHE A 465 -37.34 46.93 -21.85
N ASP A 466 -37.01 48.22 -21.78
CA ASP A 466 -37.66 49.26 -22.57
C ASP A 466 -37.00 49.39 -23.95
N GLY A 467 -37.71 48.97 -25.00
CA GLY A 467 -37.26 49.02 -26.39
C GLY A 467 -37.73 50.20 -27.17
N SER A 468 -38.53 51.16 -26.60
CA SER A 468 -39.15 52.26 -27.31
C SER A 468 -38.15 53.16 -28.03
N GLY A 469 -36.93 53.31 -27.49
CA GLY A 469 -35.89 54.12 -28.10
C GLY A 469 -34.96 53.35 -29.06
N LEU A 470 -35.19 52.04 -29.27
CA LEU A 470 -34.30 51.15 -29.99
C LEU A 470 -34.81 50.72 -31.37
N ALA A 471 -35.86 51.34 -31.85
CA ALA A 471 -36.43 51.09 -33.21
C ALA A 471 -35.32 51.24 -34.28
N GLY A 472 -35.21 50.25 -35.18
CA GLY A 472 -34.18 50.18 -36.22
C GLY A 472 -32.86 49.69 -35.79
N LYS A 473 -32.69 49.32 -34.50
CA LYS A 473 -31.43 48.75 -33.95
C LYS A 473 -31.44 47.23 -34.01
N LYS A 474 -30.24 46.65 -34.09
CA LYS A 474 -29.98 45.24 -33.92
C LYS A 474 -29.50 45.01 -32.50
N LEU A 475 -30.11 44.06 -31.82
CA LEU A 475 -29.71 43.66 -30.47
C LEU A 475 -29.11 42.25 -30.53
N VAL A 476 -27.97 42.02 -29.82
CA VAL A 476 -27.23 40.75 -29.80
C VAL A 476 -27.16 40.27 -28.37
N PHE A 477 -27.47 39.00 -28.15
CA PHE A 477 -27.22 38.32 -26.89
C PHE A 477 -25.78 37.80 -26.82
N LEU A 478 -25.15 37.91 -25.64
CA LEU A 478 -23.81 37.42 -25.35
C LEU A 478 -23.84 36.67 -24.04
N GLU A 479 -23.36 35.40 -24.04
CA GLU A 479 -23.41 34.52 -22.88
C GLU A 479 -22.05 34.11 -22.39
N LYS A 480 -21.95 33.98 -21.05
CA LYS A 480 -20.87 33.30 -20.35
C LYS A 480 -21.44 32.27 -19.41
N LEU A 481 -20.99 31.03 -19.53
CA LEU A 481 -21.30 29.97 -18.58
C LEU A 481 -20.19 29.90 -17.53
N GLN A 482 -20.57 29.95 -16.27
CA GLN A 482 -19.67 29.97 -15.15
C GLN A 482 -19.93 28.82 -14.18
N ARG A 483 -18.84 28.33 -13.57
CA ARG A 483 -18.84 27.46 -12.41
C ARG A 483 -17.88 28.04 -11.36
N ASP A 484 -18.34 28.15 -10.10
CA ASP A 484 -17.56 28.74 -9.00
C ASP A 484 -16.93 30.11 -9.35
N GLY A 485 -17.69 30.94 -10.11
CA GLY A 485 -17.25 32.24 -10.58
C GLY A 485 -16.22 32.23 -11.72
N LYS A 486 -15.81 31.06 -12.20
CA LYS A 486 -14.88 30.90 -13.33
C LYS A 486 -15.65 30.63 -14.62
N THR A 487 -15.29 31.30 -15.72
CA THR A 487 -15.90 31.07 -17.03
C THR A 487 -15.35 29.75 -17.61
N ILE A 488 -16.26 28.82 -17.90
CA ILE A 488 -15.96 27.49 -18.47
C ILE A 488 -16.40 27.35 -19.93
N ALA A 489 -17.24 28.22 -20.42
CA ALA A 489 -17.60 28.35 -21.83
C ALA A 489 -18.24 29.74 -22.07
N GLN A 490 -18.19 30.22 -23.31
CA GLN A 490 -18.83 31.47 -23.66
C GLN A 490 -19.25 31.48 -25.15
N HIS A 491 -20.33 32.22 -25.46
CA HIS A 491 -20.68 32.58 -26.81
C HIS A 491 -20.78 34.10 -26.86
N ARG A 492 -19.81 34.75 -27.46
CA ARG A 492 -19.67 36.22 -27.52
C ARG A 492 -19.28 36.66 -28.92
N ASP A 493 -20.10 36.30 -29.91
CA ASP A 493 -19.95 36.73 -31.30
C ASP A 493 -20.93 37.88 -31.58
N TYR A 494 -20.40 39.07 -31.78
CA TYR A 494 -21.16 40.28 -32.00
C TYR A 494 -21.89 40.30 -33.37
N ASP A 495 -21.43 39.46 -34.30
CA ASP A 495 -21.95 39.39 -35.67
C ASP A 495 -22.81 38.14 -35.92
N ASP A 496 -23.04 37.31 -34.89
CA ASP A 496 -23.84 36.11 -35.02
C ASP A 496 -25.32 36.45 -35.30
N ALA A 497 -25.76 36.13 -36.51
CA ALA A 497 -27.13 36.36 -36.95
C ALA A 497 -28.18 35.55 -36.14
N GLY A 498 -27.76 34.36 -35.62
CA GLY A 498 -28.61 33.52 -34.76
C GLY A 498 -28.84 34.10 -33.38
N GLN A 499 -27.97 35.02 -32.93
CA GLN A 499 -28.10 35.74 -31.64
C GLN A 499 -28.63 37.17 -31.79
N THR A 500 -28.95 37.59 -33.01
CA THR A 500 -29.33 38.96 -33.32
C THR A 500 -30.81 39.05 -33.54
N VAL A 501 -31.49 40.00 -32.85
CA VAL A 501 -32.89 40.39 -33.11
C VAL A 501 -32.91 41.83 -33.57
N THR A 502 -33.63 42.10 -34.69
CA THR A 502 -33.81 43.42 -35.26
C THR A 502 -35.10 44.04 -34.70
N LEU A 503 -35.00 45.25 -34.13
CA LEU A 503 -36.19 45.97 -33.65
C LEU A 503 -36.75 46.83 -34.75
N VAL A 504 -37.99 46.51 -35.15
CA VAL A 504 -38.71 47.28 -36.19
C VAL A 504 -39.60 48.38 -35.56
N THR A 505 -39.82 49.45 -36.33
CA THR A 505 -40.64 50.53 -35.88
C THR A 505 -42.13 50.08 -35.71
N PRO A 506 -42.77 50.43 -34.59
CA PRO A 506 -44.21 50.16 -34.45
C PRO A 506 -45.04 50.69 -35.62
N PRO A 507 -45.97 49.92 -36.16
CA PRO A 507 -46.82 50.38 -37.19
C PRO A 507 -47.58 51.66 -36.73
N PRO A 508 -47.76 52.65 -37.59
CA PRO A 508 -48.46 53.86 -37.19
C PRO A 508 -49.87 53.51 -36.68
N VAL A 509 -50.18 54.03 -35.48
CA VAL A 509 -51.54 53.89 -34.94
C VAL A 509 -52.52 54.53 -35.97
N PRO A 510 -53.51 53.81 -36.48
CA PRO A 510 -54.55 54.43 -37.38
C PRO A 510 -55.18 55.59 -36.65
N THR A 511 -54.90 56.81 -37.07
CA THR A 511 -55.71 58.00 -36.67
C THR A 511 -57.05 57.86 -37.32
N THR A 512 -58.03 57.45 -36.58
CA THR A 512 -59.43 57.58 -37.02
C THR A 512 -59.69 59.05 -37.26
N PRO A 513 -60.14 59.50 -38.50
CA PRO A 513 -60.57 60.88 -38.71
C PRO A 513 -61.72 61.18 -37.77
N GLY A 514 -61.61 62.29 -37.00
CA GLY A 514 -62.65 62.71 -36.12
C GLY A 514 -63.91 62.94 -36.95
N GLU A 515 -64.91 62.12 -36.83
CA GLU A 515 -66.27 62.45 -37.25
C GLU A 515 -66.83 63.44 -36.24
N ASP A 516 -67.09 64.64 -36.72
CA ASP A 516 -67.97 65.64 -36.05
C ASP A 516 -69.32 65.00 -35.76
N LEU A 517 -69.63 64.72 -34.53
CA LEU A 517 -70.93 64.24 -34.10
C LEU A 517 -71.91 65.40 -34.09
N PRO A 518 -73.05 65.35 -34.85
CA PRO A 518 -74.20 66.27 -34.66
C PRO A 518 -74.83 65.93 -33.30
N GLN A 519 -75.01 67.00 -32.50
CA GLN A 519 -75.81 66.93 -31.28
C GLN A 519 -77.29 66.75 -31.64
N THR A 520 -77.88 65.59 -31.37
CA THR A 520 -79.34 65.51 -31.07
C THR A 520 -79.58 64.29 -30.15
N GLY A 521 -80.34 64.62 -29.15
CA GLY A 521 -80.73 63.94 -27.95
C GLY A 521 -81.35 62.56 -27.98
N GLN A 522 -81.31 62.05 -26.80
CA GLN A 522 -82.17 61.08 -26.10
C GLN A 522 -82.50 59.74 -26.74
N GLY A 523 -82.16 58.71 -25.95
CA GLY A 523 -83.06 57.58 -25.84
C GLY A 523 -82.41 56.18 -25.81
N LEU A 524 -82.50 55.61 -24.63
CA LEU A 524 -82.65 54.18 -24.28
C LEU A 524 -81.65 53.11 -24.77
N MET A 525 -80.98 52.60 -23.77
CA MET A 525 -80.93 51.17 -23.33
C MET A 525 -81.01 50.05 -24.37
N TRP A 526 -80.15 49.07 -24.00
CA TRP A 526 -80.16 47.63 -24.21
C TRP A 526 -79.10 47.07 -25.16
N ALA A 527 -78.10 46.39 -24.45
CA ALA A 527 -77.54 45.03 -24.56
C ALA A 527 -77.29 44.43 -25.94
N CYS A 528 -76.13 44.02 -26.14
CA CYS A 528 -75.80 42.59 -26.36
C CYS A 528 -74.31 42.33 -26.32
N LEU A 529 -73.98 41.45 -25.48
CA LEU A 529 -72.85 40.54 -25.46
C LEU A 529 -72.52 39.93 -26.82
N VAL A 530 -71.21 39.72 -27.06
CA VAL A 530 -70.47 38.58 -27.62
C VAL A 530 -69.04 39.08 -27.77
N GLY A 531 -67.99 38.67 -27.13
CA GLY A 531 -67.55 37.36 -26.85
C GLY A 531 -66.38 36.98 -27.77
N VAL A 532 -65.12 37.20 -27.36
CA VAL A 532 -64.06 36.36 -27.84
C VAL A 532 -63.00 36.27 -26.70
N GLY A 533 -62.70 35.04 -26.35
CA GLY A 533 -61.92 34.66 -25.21
C GLY A 533 -60.42 34.89 -25.37
N GLY A 534 -59.87 35.49 -24.35
CA GLY A 534 -58.45 35.50 -24.14
C GLY A 534 -58.08 34.46 -23.05
N ILE A 535 -57.26 33.59 -23.37
CA ILE A 535 -56.74 32.54 -22.50
C ILE A 535 -55.78 33.17 -21.48
N CYS A 536 -56.19 33.23 -20.21
CA CYS A 536 -55.32 33.54 -19.12
C CYS A 536 -54.50 32.28 -18.73
N MET A 537 -53.25 32.34 -18.96
CA MET A 537 -52.32 31.39 -18.31
C MET A 537 -51.98 31.93 -16.92
N LEU A 538 -52.36 31.16 -15.91
CA LEU A 538 -52.04 31.39 -14.50
C LEU A 538 -50.58 31.04 -14.25
N ALA A 539 -49.79 32.03 -13.91
CA ALA A 539 -48.53 31.84 -13.20
C ALA A 539 -48.81 31.76 -11.70
N GLY A 540 -48.62 30.63 -11.11
CA GLY A 540 -48.80 30.39 -9.69
C GLY A 540 -47.67 31.01 -8.86
N LEU A 541 -47.99 32.14 -8.22
CA LEU A 541 -47.14 32.74 -7.17
C LEU A 541 -47.50 32.09 -5.83
N VAL A 542 -46.61 31.28 -5.26
CA VAL A 542 -46.77 30.77 -3.88
C VAL A 542 -46.30 31.84 -2.91
N LEU A 543 -47.26 32.57 -2.30
CA LEU A 543 -47.02 33.45 -1.15
C LEU A 543 -47.14 32.61 0.14
N VAL A 544 -46.07 32.45 0.86
CA VAL A 544 -46.10 31.91 2.23
C VAL A 544 -46.48 33.00 3.21
N LEU A 545 -47.75 32.99 3.65
CA LEU A 545 -48.23 33.80 4.76
C LEU A 545 -47.89 33.12 6.10
N LYS A 546 -47.11 33.83 6.89
CA LYS A 546 -46.75 33.50 8.28
C LYS A 546 -47.94 33.84 9.19
N LYS A 547 -48.65 32.83 9.73
CA LYS A 547 -49.70 33.03 10.74
C LYS A 547 -49.12 32.69 12.13
N ARG A 548 -49.13 33.70 13.02
CA ARG A 548 -48.89 33.52 14.45
C ARG A 548 -50.17 32.91 15.08
N GLY A 549 -50.00 31.90 15.91
CA GLY A 549 -51.04 31.36 16.77
C GLY A 549 -50.41 30.50 17.87
N ASN A 550 -50.65 30.92 19.12
CA ASN A 550 -50.24 30.28 20.36
C ASN A 550 -50.87 28.91 20.59
N GLY A 551 -50.16 28.03 21.30
CA GLY A 551 -50.80 27.05 22.18
C GLY A 551 -50.17 25.65 22.16
N GLN A 552 -49.37 25.39 23.15
CA GLN A 552 -49.21 24.21 24.00
C GLN A 552 -49.17 22.76 23.40
N ASP A 553 -48.12 22.07 23.86
CA ASP A 553 -47.98 20.67 24.24
C ASP A 553 -47.70 19.60 23.18
N GLY A 554 -46.59 18.93 23.43
CA GLY A 554 -46.36 17.58 22.90
C GLY A 554 -44.99 17.32 22.25
N VAL A 555 -43.97 17.08 23.08
CA VAL A 555 -42.66 16.53 22.70
C VAL A 555 -42.80 15.04 22.34
N PRO A 556 -42.12 14.54 21.33
CA PRO A 556 -41.17 13.48 21.62
C PRO A 556 -39.76 13.77 21.09
N ARG A 557 -38.82 13.55 21.99
CA ARG A 557 -37.38 13.54 21.81
C ARG A 557 -36.96 12.38 20.91
N ILE A 558 -36.08 12.66 19.98
CA ILE A 558 -35.20 11.65 19.41
C ILE A 558 -33.79 11.95 19.90
N ALA A 559 -33.23 10.95 20.59
CA ALA A 559 -31.93 10.99 21.22
C ALA A 559 -30.82 10.77 20.20
N TYR A 560 -29.83 11.64 20.23
CA TYR A 560 -28.50 11.36 19.74
C TYR A 560 -27.75 10.49 20.78
N ALA A 561 -27.17 9.38 20.37
CA ALA A 561 -26.26 8.60 21.16
C ALA A 561 -24.83 8.94 20.76
N ASP A 562 -24.16 9.55 21.71
CA ASP A 562 -22.71 9.76 21.76
C ASP A 562 -22.07 8.48 22.30
N VAL A 563 -21.01 7.98 21.63
CA VAL A 563 -20.23 6.83 22.10
C VAL A 563 -18.83 7.29 22.43
N SER A 564 -18.57 7.36 23.71
CA SER A 564 -17.20 7.42 24.23
C SER A 564 -16.97 6.33 25.28
N HIS A 565 -15.86 5.56 25.07
CA HIS A 565 -14.94 4.95 26.05
C HIS A 565 -15.42 3.92 27.08
N GLY A 566 -14.69 2.77 27.04
CA GLY A 566 -14.10 2.28 28.29
C GLY A 566 -14.24 0.80 28.60
N ALA A 567 -13.18 0.09 28.33
CA ALA A 567 -12.43 -0.84 29.20
C ALA A 567 -13.10 -2.04 29.91
N ARG A 568 -12.44 -3.18 29.66
CA ARG A 568 -12.00 -4.26 30.58
C ARG A 568 -13.00 -5.28 31.14
N ALA A 569 -12.62 -6.51 30.79
CA ALA A 569 -12.24 -7.65 31.63
C ALA A 569 -13.31 -8.69 32.00
N ALA A 570 -12.86 -9.89 31.77
CA ALA A 570 -12.88 -11.09 32.61
C ALA A 570 -13.86 -12.21 32.30
N CYS A 571 -13.21 -13.32 31.98
CA CYS A 571 -13.46 -14.73 32.31
C CYS A 571 -14.87 -15.18 32.75
N GLY A 572 -15.25 -16.33 32.22
CA GLY A 572 -16.25 -17.22 32.83
C GLY A 572 -16.65 -18.33 31.88
N ASP A 573 -16.18 -19.50 32.20
CA ASP A 573 -16.54 -20.82 31.66
C ASP A 573 -18.06 -21.06 31.62
N GLU A 574 -18.55 -21.81 30.65
CA GLU A 574 -19.15 -23.11 30.86
C GLU A 574 -19.77 -23.68 29.59
N ALA A 575 -19.69 -25.00 29.52
CA ALA A 575 -20.05 -25.92 28.47
C ALA A 575 -21.59 -26.11 28.32
N GLN A 576 -22.05 -26.50 27.15
CA GLN A 576 -22.68 -27.82 26.90
C GLN A 576 -23.44 -27.88 25.57
N THR A 577 -23.06 -28.89 24.76
CA THR A 577 -23.83 -29.89 24.03
C THR A 577 -24.94 -29.52 23.05
N GLY A 578 -24.83 -30.14 21.86
CA GLY A 578 -25.99 -30.39 21.01
C GLY A 578 -25.64 -30.63 19.52
N ASP A 579 -25.35 -31.89 19.23
CA ASP A 579 -25.70 -32.72 18.06
C ASP A 579 -25.74 -32.19 16.61
N GLN A 580 -25.07 -32.98 15.82
CA GLN A 580 -24.90 -33.21 14.38
C GLN A 580 -26.20 -33.23 13.50
N PRO A 581 -26.12 -33.28 12.13
CA PRO A 581 -25.29 -34.24 11.40
C PRO A 581 -24.58 -33.77 10.11
N ALA A 582 -23.64 -34.59 9.73
CA ALA A 582 -22.76 -34.63 8.58
C ALA A 582 -23.43 -34.59 7.20
N GLN A 583 -22.76 -33.96 6.21
CA GLN A 583 -22.88 -34.34 4.81
C GLN A 583 -21.49 -34.54 4.17
N GLN A 584 -21.44 -35.65 3.44
CA GLN A 584 -20.31 -36.32 2.83
C GLN A 584 -19.68 -35.53 1.66
N VAL A 585 -18.34 -35.58 1.56
CA VAL A 585 -17.55 -35.23 0.39
C VAL A 585 -17.06 -36.54 -0.26
N PRO A 586 -17.15 -36.72 -1.59
CA PRO A 586 -16.63 -37.92 -2.24
C PRO A 586 -15.13 -37.81 -2.54
N ARG A 587 -14.40 -38.84 -2.13
CA ARG A 587 -12.98 -39.10 -2.47
C ARG A 587 -12.87 -39.53 -3.93
N ILE A 588 -11.95 -38.98 -4.69
CA ILE A 588 -11.47 -39.50 -5.96
C ILE A 588 -10.06 -40.07 -5.74
N ARG A 589 -9.92 -41.38 -6.03
CA ARG A 589 -8.64 -42.11 -6.03
C ARG A 589 -7.89 -41.90 -7.34
N PRO A 590 -6.54 -41.92 -7.36
CA PRO A 590 -5.76 -41.91 -8.59
C PRO A 590 -5.63 -43.33 -9.17
N LYS A 591 -5.72 -43.40 -10.52
CA LYS A 591 -5.43 -44.61 -11.32
C LYS A 591 -3.94 -44.65 -11.68
N SER A 592 -3.32 -45.77 -11.40
CA SER A 592 -2.03 -46.23 -11.91
C SER A 592 -2.13 -46.71 -13.35
N THR A 593 -1.11 -46.39 -14.19
CA THR A 593 -0.62 -47.24 -15.29
C THR A 593 0.71 -46.60 -15.75
N SER A 594 1.77 -47.25 -15.70
CA SER A 594 2.48 -48.36 -16.34
C SER A 594 3.63 -47.83 -17.21
N ARG A 595 4.81 -48.38 -16.89
CA ARG A 595 6.09 -48.32 -17.60
C ARG A 595 5.98 -48.51 -19.11
N ALA A 596 6.81 -47.77 -19.83
CA ALA A 596 7.47 -48.27 -21.04
C ALA A 596 8.86 -47.66 -21.17
N SER A 597 9.84 -48.51 -21.18
CA SER A 597 11.25 -48.30 -21.52
C SER A 597 11.43 -48.14 -23.03
N LEU A 598 12.34 -47.27 -23.48
CA LEU A 598 13.19 -47.55 -24.68
C LEU A 598 14.35 -46.55 -24.75
N ARG A 599 15.52 -47.09 -24.49
CA ARG A 599 16.78 -47.13 -25.26
C ARG A 599 17.22 -45.91 -26.10
N THR A 600 18.36 -45.41 -25.62
CA THR A 600 19.61 -45.07 -26.35
C THR A 600 19.55 -44.76 -27.84
N ARG A 601 20.09 -43.59 -28.23
CA ARG A 601 21.18 -43.51 -29.25
C ARG A 601 21.99 -42.21 -29.12
N ARG A 602 23.30 -42.39 -29.01
CA ARG A 602 24.36 -41.39 -29.27
C ARG A 602 24.40 -41.02 -30.76
N HIS A 603 24.85 -39.84 -31.07
CA HIS A 603 25.83 -39.33 -32.07
C HIS A 603 25.46 -37.87 -32.34
N VAL A 604 26.25 -36.94 -32.38
CA VAL A 604 27.65 -36.52 -32.58
C VAL A 604 27.86 -35.25 -31.78
#